data_23b3fb965f9b6e02b659bbd51837e618
#
_entry.id   23b3fb965f9b6e02b659bbd51837e618
#
_cell.length_a   1.000
_cell.length_b   1.000
_cell.length_c   1.000
_cell.angle_alpha   90.00
_cell.angle_beta   90.00
_cell.angle_gamma   90.00
#
_symmetry.space_group_name_H-M   'P 1'
#
loop_
_entity.id
_entity.type
_entity.pdbx_description
1 polymer ?
#
loop_
_entity_poly.entity_id
_entity_poly.type
_entity_poly.pdbx_seq_one_letter_code
_entity_poly.pdbx_strand_id
1 'polypeptide(L)'
;MTHARNDISIITLNGKTPQIHESAFIAPGCRIIGDVTIGAEASIWYNCVIRAEVNRVVIGARTNIQDGSIIHCDGPMPGVEDGFPTIIGDDVLVGHNVMLHGCIL
;
A
#
# COMPACT_ATOMS: atom_id res chain seq x y z
N MET A 1 11.45 -16.22 9.80
CA MET A 1 10.75 -17.22 9.00
C MET A 1 10.90 -16.89 7.53
N THR A 2 11.80 -17.57 6.91
CA THR A 2 12.11 -17.27 5.51
C THR A 2 10.97 -17.61 4.55
N HIS A 3 10.18 -18.63 4.87
CA HIS A 3 9.07 -19.03 4.01
C HIS A 3 7.96 -17.99 3.93
N ALA A 4 7.92 -17.01 4.85
CA ALA A 4 6.93 -15.94 4.79
C ALA A 4 6.96 -15.18 3.47
N ARG A 5 8.14 -15.08 2.85
CA ARG A 5 8.30 -14.36 1.59
C ARG A 5 7.57 -15.02 0.42
N ASN A 6 7.34 -16.33 0.49
CA ASN A 6 6.68 -17.04 -0.60
C ASN A 6 5.23 -16.66 -0.74
N ASP A 7 4.64 -16.08 0.30
CA ASP A 7 3.24 -15.70 0.32
C ASP A 7 3.02 -14.22 0.02
N ILE A 8 4.06 -13.51 -0.33
CA ILE A 8 3.98 -12.07 -0.60
C ILE A 8 4.14 -11.84 -2.09
N SER A 9 3.21 -11.09 -2.68
CA SER A 9 3.31 -10.70 -4.08
C SER A 9 3.68 -9.23 -4.18
N ILE A 10 4.79 -8.95 -4.87
CA ILE A 10 5.22 -7.60 -5.21
C ILE A 10 5.17 -7.52 -6.73
N ILE A 11 4.22 -6.75 -7.24
CA ILE A 11 3.88 -6.80 -8.67
C ILE A 11 4.15 -5.48 -9.35
N THR A 12 4.98 -5.52 -10.39
CA THR A 12 5.19 -4.39 -11.28
C THR A 12 4.02 -4.30 -12.24
N LEU A 13 3.45 -3.11 -12.39
CA LEU A 13 2.32 -2.89 -13.27
C LEU A 13 2.48 -1.55 -13.97
N ASN A 14 2.31 -1.54 -15.29
CA ASN A 14 2.46 -0.34 -16.12
C ASN A 14 3.81 0.36 -15.90
N GLY A 15 4.89 -0.43 -15.76
CA GLY A 15 6.24 0.08 -15.54
C GLY A 15 6.49 0.63 -14.14
N LYS A 16 5.54 0.50 -13.22
CA LYS A 16 5.69 0.95 -11.83
C LYS A 16 5.89 -0.26 -10.92
N THR A 17 6.97 -0.22 -10.15
CA THR A 17 7.32 -1.26 -9.19
C THR A 17 7.19 -0.70 -7.78
N PRO A 18 6.56 -1.41 -6.86
CA PRO A 18 6.49 -0.95 -5.47
C PRO A 18 7.87 -0.66 -4.90
N GLN A 19 8.00 0.48 -4.23
CA GLN A 19 9.20 0.93 -3.56
C GLN A 19 9.01 0.72 -2.07
N ILE A 20 9.60 -0.34 -1.52
CA ILE A 20 9.42 -0.72 -0.13
C ILE A 20 10.74 -0.52 0.59
N HIS A 21 10.73 0.34 1.62
CA HIS A 21 11.92 0.56 2.42
C HIS A 21 12.39 -0.75 3.04
N GLU A 22 13.70 -0.96 3.09
CA GLU A 22 14.26 -2.22 3.58
C GLU A 22 13.89 -2.55 5.02
N SER A 23 13.61 -1.54 5.83
CA SER A 23 13.21 -1.74 7.23
C SER A 23 11.72 -1.97 7.41
N ALA A 24 10.92 -1.88 6.35
CA ALA A 24 9.48 -2.13 6.45
C ALA A 24 9.20 -3.62 6.61
N PHE A 25 8.18 -3.93 7.39
CA PHE A 25 7.72 -5.30 7.59
C PHE A 25 6.49 -5.57 6.71
N ILE A 26 6.56 -6.62 5.91
CA ILE A 26 5.44 -7.07 5.08
C ILE A 26 5.12 -8.50 5.50
N ALA A 27 3.91 -8.71 6.02
CA ALA A 27 3.49 -10.03 6.49
C ALA A 27 3.04 -10.94 5.35
N PRO A 28 3.02 -12.25 5.57
CA PRO A 28 2.52 -13.20 4.59
C PRO A 28 1.10 -12.89 4.13
N GLY A 29 0.83 -13.22 2.87
CA GLY A 29 -0.47 -13.04 2.27
C GLY A 29 -0.71 -11.66 1.68
N CYS A 30 0.23 -10.73 1.83
CA CYS A 30 0.07 -9.39 1.26
C CYS A 30 0.30 -9.39 -0.24
N ARG A 31 -0.46 -8.52 -0.93
CA ARG A 31 -0.32 -8.28 -2.37
C ARG A 31 -0.09 -6.78 -2.57
N ILE A 32 1.07 -6.40 -3.10
CA ILE A 32 1.44 -5.00 -3.28
C ILE A 32 1.72 -4.77 -4.76
N ILE A 33 0.94 -3.90 -5.39
CA ILE A 33 0.84 -3.82 -6.83
C ILE A 33 0.98 -2.38 -7.31
N GLY A 34 1.93 -2.15 -8.22
CA GLY A 34 2.02 -0.90 -8.95
C GLY A 34 2.77 0.21 -8.22
N ASP A 35 2.28 1.43 -8.38
CA ASP A 35 2.94 2.64 -7.90
C ASP A 35 2.71 2.86 -6.41
N VAL A 36 3.34 2.02 -5.60
CA VAL A 36 3.24 2.03 -4.15
C VAL A 36 4.60 2.42 -3.56
N THR A 37 4.57 3.30 -2.56
CA THR A 37 5.75 3.64 -1.77
C THR A 37 5.46 3.36 -0.31
N ILE A 38 6.32 2.57 0.33
CA ILE A 38 6.17 2.22 1.75
C ILE A 38 7.42 2.67 2.48
N GLY A 39 7.23 3.51 3.48
CA GLY A 39 8.30 4.17 4.22
C GLY A 39 9.00 3.30 5.25
N ALA A 40 10.03 3.87 5.86
CA ALA A 40 10.86 3.19 6.84
C ALA A 40 10.04 2.73 8.05
N GLU A 41 10.30 1.51 8.50
CA GLU A 41 9.67 0.94 9.70
C GLU A 41 8.15 0.88 9.66
N ALA A 42 7.56 1.02 8.48
CA ALA A 42 6.15 0.75 8.29
C ALA A 42 5.89 -0.75 8.43
N SER A 43 4.68 -1.12 8.80
CA SER A 43 4.31 -2.53 8.92
C SER A 43 2.96 -2.78 8.23
N ILE A 44 2.99 -3.74 7.32
CA ILE A 44 1.81 -4.15 6.56
C ILE A 44 1.51 -5.58 6.98
N TRP A 45 0.37 -5.77 7.63
CA TRP A 45 0.07 -7.03 8.28
C TRP A 45 -0.61 -8.02 7.35
N TYR A 46 -1.01 -9.16 7.88
CA TYR A 46 -1.40 -10.32 7.09
C TYR A 46 -2.55 -10.03 6.13
N ASN A 47 -2.41 -10.50 4.90
CA ASN A 47 -3.48 -10.52 3.89
C ASN A 47 -3.96 -9.12 3.47
N CYS A 48 -3.13 -8.11 3.59
CA CYS A 48 -3.44 -6.80 3.06
C CYS A 48 -3.24 -6.77 1.55
N VAL A 49 -4.05 -5.95 0.88
CA VAL A 49 -3.89 -5.68 -0.55
C VAL A 49 -3.68 -4.18 -0.74
N ILE A 50 -2.58 -3.81 -1.39
CA ILE A 50 -2.28 -2.42 -1.73
C ILE A 50 -2.14 -2.37 -3.24
N ARG A 51 -3.09 -1.71 -3.90
CA ARG A 51 -3.17 -1.74 -5.35
C ARG A 51 -3.20 -0.33 -5.92
N ALA A 52 -2.16 0.02 -6.65
CA ALA A 52 -1.97 1.34 -7.24
C ALA A 52 -1.75 1.24 -8.76
N GLU A 53 -2.77 0.76 -9.48
CA GLU A 53 -2.69 0.60 -10.92
C GLU A 53 -3.12 1.84 -11.70
N VAL A 54 -3.94 2.71 -11.09
CA VAL A 54 -4.51 3.89 -11.79
C VAL A 54 -4.06 5.23 -11.19
N ASN A 55 -3.33 5.18 -10.09
CA ASN A 55 -2.73 6.35 -9.43
C ASN A 55 -1.64 5.84 -8.49
N ARG A 56 -1.31 6.57 -7.46
CA ARG A 56 -0.28 6.16 -6.52
C ARG A 56 -0.83 5.97 -5.11
N VAL A 57 -0.15 5.14 -4.34
CA VAL A 57 -0.38 4.96 -2.91
C VAL A 57 0.94 5.21 -2.20
N VAL A 58 0.92 6.06 -1.20
CA VAL A 58 2.09 6.35 -0.36
C VAL A 58 1.74 6.02 1.09
N ILE A 59 2.57 5.22 1.72
CA ILE A 59 2.43 4.86 3.13
C ILE A 59 3.67 5.36 3.85
N GLY A 60 3.47 6.24 4.81
CA GLY A 60 4.54 6.91 5.52
C GLY A 60 5.31 6.01 6.48
N ALA A 61 6.37 6.58 7.04
CA ALA A 61 7.24 5.87 7.97
C ALA A 61 6.48 5.50 9.25
N ARG A 62 6.79 4.34 9.81
CA ARG A 62 6.22 3.83 11.07
C ARG A 62 4.70 3.69 11.08
N THR A 63 4.09 3.79 9.91
CA THR A 63 2.65 3.58 9.74
C THR A 63 2.35 2.09 9.76
N ASN A 64 1.24 1.74 10.38
CA ASN A 64 0.84 0.36 10.63
C ASN A 64 -0.50 0.10 9.95
N ILE A 65 -0.49 -0.82 8.97
CA ILE A 65 -1.70 -1.24 8.26
C ILE A 65 -2.04 -2.65 8.75
N GLN A 66 -3.14 -2.78 9.48
CA GLN A 66 -3.51 -4.04 10.11
C GLN A 66 -4.14 -5.03 9.14
N ASP A 67 -4.27 -6.26 9.63
CA ASP A 67 -4.65 -7.43 8.85
C ASP A 67 -5.91 -7.23 8.00
N GLY A 68 -5.85 -7.69 6.76
CA GLY A 68 -7.00 -7.74 5.87
C GLY A 68 -7.42 -6.41 5.26
N SER A 69 -6.68 -5.33 5.52
CA SER A 69 -7.03 -4.01 4.98
C SER A 69 -6.71 -3.92 3.50
N ILE A 70 -7.49 -3.08 2.81
CA ILE A 70 -7.35 -2.86 1.38
C ILE A 70 -7.13 -1.39 1.12
N ILE A 71 -6.02 -1.06 0.45
CA ILE A 71 -5.64 0.32 0.13
C ILE A 71 -5.64 0.44 -1.39
N HIS A 72 -6.42 1.37 -1.90
CA HIS A 72 -6.56 1.60 -3.33
C HIS A 72 -6.52 3.11 -3.61
N CYS A 73 -6.61 3.50 -4.87
CA CYS A 73 -6.59 4.89 -5.30
C CYS A 73 -7.56 5.06 -6.47
N ASP A 74 -7.87 6.30 -6.83
CA ASP A 74 -8.72 6.60 -7.97
C ASP A 74 -7.90 7.20 -9.09
N GLY A 75 -8.16 6.74 -10.32
CA GLY A 75 -7.56 7.28 -11.51
C GLY A 75 -8.23 8.58 -11.97
N PRO A 76 -7.71 9.17 -13.05
CA PRO A 76 -8.30 10.36 -13.65
C PRO A 76 -9.76 10.15 -14.03
N MET A 77 -10.56 11.20 -13.85
CA MET A 77 -11.97 11.19 -14.21
C MET A 77 -12.38 12.59 -14.66
N PRO A 78 -13.54 12.75 -15.34
CA PRO A 78 -13.98 14.07 -15.77
C PRO A 78 -14.02 15.07 -14.62
N GLY A 79 -13.30 16.21 -14.79
CA GLY A 79 -13.21 17.25 -13.78
C GLY A 79 -12.14 16.99 -12.70
N VAL A 80 -11.50 15.82 -12.70
CA VAL A 80 -10.42 15.50 -11.76
C VAL A 80 -9.31 14.80 -12.54
N GLU A 81 -8.47 15.59 -13.17
CA GLU A 81 -7.47 15.08 -14.13
C GLU A 81 -6.41 14.19 -13.46
N ASP A 82 -6.05 14.50 -12.22
CA ASP A 82 -5.02 13.75 -11.50
C ASP A 82 -5.60 12.60 -10.67
N GLY A 83 -6.91 12.42 -10.69
CA GLY A 83 -7.56 11.43 -9.85
C GLY A 83 -7.36 11.71 -8.35
N PHE A 84 -7.51 10.66 -7.55
CA PHE A 84 -7.31 10.75 -6.11
C PHE A 84 -6.29 9.71 -5.66
N PRO A 85 -5.03 10.10 -5.46
CA PRO A 85 -4.06 9.20 -4.84
C PRO A 85 -4.45 8.93 -3.38
N THR A 86 -3.95 7.84 -2.82
CA THR A 86 -4.11 7.57 -1.40
C THR A 86 -2.76 7.84 -0.74
N ILE A 87 -2.74 8.83 0.14
CA ILE A 87 -1.53 9.25 0.83
C ILE A 87 -1.77 9.09 2.34
N ILE A 88 -1.03 8.19 2.93
CA ILE A 88 -1.08 7.93 4.38
C ILE A 88 0.22 8.45 4.96
N GLY A 89 0.12 9.34 5.93
CA GLY A 89 1.29 9.97 6.54
C GLY A 89 2.07 9.03 7.43
N ASP A 90 3.01 9.61 8.18
CA ASP A 90 3.82 8.86 9.14
C ASP A 90 3.02 8.59 10.41
N ASP A 91 3.39 7.54 11.12
CA ASP A 91 2.84 7.22 12.45
C ASP A 91 1.32 7.06 12.49
N VAL A 92 0.72 6.59 11.40
CA VAL A 92 -0.72 6.34 11.30
C VAL A 92 -1.01 4.88 11.61
N LEU A 93 -2.10 4.64 12.32
CA LEU A 93 -2.61 3.29 12.55
C LEU A 93 -3.89 3.08 11.77
N VAL A 94 -3.86 2.14 10.83
CA VAL A 94 -5.06 1.70 10.10
C VAL A 94 -5.47 0.35 10.66
N GLY A 95 -6.68 0.24 11.15
CA GLY A 95 -7.18 -0.97 11.81
C GLY A 95 -7.38 -2.14 10.87
N HIS A 96 -7.91 -3.24 11.42
CA HIS A 96 -8.17 -4.46 10.65
C HIS A 96 -9.35 -4.26 9.71
N ASN A 97 -9.27 -4.89 8.52
CA ASN A 97 -10.36 -4.91 7.54
C ASN A 97 -10.89 -3.52 7.19
N VAL A 98 -9.99 -2.55 7.12
CA VAL A 98 -10.33 -1.18 6.71
C VAL A 98 -10.10 -1.08 5.22
N MET A 99 -10.99 -0.36 4.53
CA MET A 99 -10.81 -0.03 3.13
C MET A 99 -10.58 1.47 3.00
N LEU A 100 -9.43 1.84 2.41
CA LEU A 100 -9.08 3.23 2.10
C LEU A 100 -8.98 3.38 0.59
N HIS A 101 -9.52 4.48 0.08
CA HIS A 101 -9.66 4.66 -1.34
C HIS A 101 -9.63 6.15 -1.69
N GLY A 102 -8.56 6.60 -2.34
CA GLY A 102 -8.46 7.97 -2.82
C GLY A 102 -8.57 9.02 -1.73
N CYS A 103 -7.79 8.88 -0.65
CA CYS A 103 -7.88 9.77 0.50
C CYS A 103 -6.48 10.13 1.03
N ILE A 104 -6.46 11.14 1.90
CA ILE A 104 -5.22 11.60 2.56
C ILE A 104 -5.44 11.52 4.06
N LEU A 105 -4.55 10.82 4.73
CA LEU A 105 -4.56 10.66 6.19
C LEU A 105 -3.31 11.23 6.83
#